data_50726181b5ce72933ac615a13febf5ae
#
_entry.id   50726181b5ce72933ac615a13febf5ae
#
_cell.length_a   1.000
_cell.length_b   1.000
_cell.length_c   1.000
_cell.angle_alpha   90.00
_cell.angle_beta   90.00
_cell.angle_gamma   90.00
#
_symmetry.space_group_name_H-M   'P 1'
#
loop_
_entity.id
_entity.type
_entity.pdbx_description
1 polymer ?
#
loop_
_entity_poly.entity_id
_entity_poly.type
_entity_poly.pdbx_seq_one_letter_code
_entity_poly.pdbx_strand_id
1 'polypeptide(L)'
;MPHDIVKVKDIMTKKIVSLSPDDSLEKATQLFEDPNHDGFPVVNEEGVLIGIVTAYDMVSQSYATHLPSLFHILESISSDQPGEKTIKEQFEKMRGVKIRDIMNQDPLIVGPEVRVEDLAKEFIQHHRVNPIPVIDEGKKLLGIVSRVDIIRFFDEQYFNKMLQESGHGGILKRLGNVE
;
A
#
# COMPACT_ATOMS: atom_id res chain seq x y z
N MET A 1 8.47 28.74 -19.78
CA MET A 1 9.01 27.37 -19.71
C MET A 1 7.88 26.48 -19.24
N PRO A 2 7.55 25.37 -19.92
CA PRO A 2 6.55 24.45 -19.38
C PRO A 2 7.08 23.95 -18.04
N HIS A 3 6.28 24.05 -16.99
CA HIS A 3 6.57 23.44 -15.70
C HIS A 3 6.72 21.93 -15.95
N ASP A 4 7.85 21.36 -15.58
CA ASP A 4 8.03 19.92 -15.64
C ASP A 4 6.96 19.29 -14.75
N ILE A 5 5.96 18.67 -15.40
CA ILE A 5 4.85 18.00 -14.75
C ILE A 5 5.41 16.76 -14.07
N VAL A 6 5.44 16.74 -12.75
CA VAL A 6 5.91 15.56 -12.00
C VAL A 6 4.87 14.45 -12.09
N LYS A 7 5.34 13.27 -12.42
CA LYS A 7 4.51 12.08 -12.67
C LYS A 7 4.74 11.02 -11.59
N VAL A 8 3.83 10.09 -11.48
CA VAL A 8 3.89 8.97 -10.54
C VAL A 8 5.22 8.21 -10.63
N LYS A 9 5.74 7.97 -11.84
CA LYS A 9 7.03 7.29 -12.08
C LYS A 9 8.24 7.98 -11.44
N ASP A 10 8.12 9.29 -11.17
CA ASP A 10 9.21 10.11 -10.62
C ASP A 10 9.28 10.01 -9.09
N ILE A 11 8.15 9.65 -8.45
CA ILE A 11 8.04 9.56 -6.99
C ILE A 11 7.80 8.13 -6.48
N MET A 12 7.38 7.18 -7.34
CA MET A 12 7.06 5.81 -6.93
C MET A 12 8.26 5.06 -6.40
N THR A 13 8.03 4.17 -5.45
CA THR A 13 8.99 3.17 -5.00
C THR A 13 9.10 2.05 -6.02
N LYS A 14 10.30 1.87 -6.61
CA LYS A 14 10.60 0.85 -7.65
C LYS A 14 11.09 -0.47 -7.09
N LYS A 15 11.74 -0.44 -5.90
CA LYS A 15 12.19 -1.66 -5.22
C LYS A 15 11.02 -2.22 -4.42
N ILE A 16 10.23 -3.07 -5.06
CA ILE A 16 8.97 -3.57 -4.53
C ILE A 16 9.19 -4.92 -3.87
N VAL A 17 8.63 -5.09 -2.68
CA VAL A 17 8.37 -6.40 -2.09
C VAL A 17 6.95 -6.79 -2.50
N SER A 18 6.80 -7.93 -3.16
CA SER A 18 5.51 -8.46 -3.61
C SER A 18 5.25 -9.84 -3.02
N LEU A 19 4.00 -10.23 -3.00
CA LEU A 19 3.54 -11.57 -2.60
C LEU A 19 3.13 -12.37 -3.84
N SER A 20 3.23 -13.69 -3.72
CA SER A 20 2.59 -14.64 -4.63
C SER A 20 1.18 -14.99 -4.11
N PRO A 21 0.22 -15.31 -4.99
CA PRO A 21 -1.11 -15.76 -4.56
C PRO A 21 -1.07 -17.05 -3.71
N ASP A 22 -0.01 -17.84 -3.85
CA ASP A 22 0.20 -19.09 -3.11
C ASP A 22 0.99 -18.93 -1.81
N ASP A 23 1.48 -17.73 -1.52
CA ASP A 23 2.13 -17.44 -0.25
C ASP A 23 1.17 -17.66 0.93
N SER A 24 1.74 -17.98 2.09
CA SER A 24 0.98 -18.18 3.32
C SER A 24 0.65 -16.85 4.00
N LEU A 25 -0.41 -16.84 4.80
CA LEU A 25 -0.73 -15.72 5.68
C LEU A 25 0.43 -15.39 6.64
N GLU A 26 1.15 -16.41 7.13
CA GLU A 26 2.33 -16.25 7.99
C GLU A 26 3.42 -15.40 7.31
N LYS A 27 3.71 -15.67 6.02
CA LYS A 27 4.67 -14.87 5.24
C LYS A 27 4.24 -13.42 5.14
N ALA A 28 2.95 -13.16 4.88
CA ALA A 28 2.45 -11.79 4.86
C ALA A 28 2.58 -11.11 6.23
N THR A 29 2.23 -11.82 7.32
CA THR A 29 2.37 -11.30 8.69
C THR A 29 3.80 -10.88 8.99
N GLN A 30 4.79 -11.70 8.63
CA GLN A 30 6.21 -11.37 8.81
C GLN A 30 6.63 -10.12 8.03
N LEU A 31 6.09 -9.93 6.81
CA LEU A 31 6.37 -8.73 6.02
C LEU A 31 5.74 -7.47 6.62
N PHE A 32 4.57 -7.59 7.27
CA PHE A 32 3.91 -6.48 7.98
C PHE A 32 4.56 -6.12 9.33
N GLU A 33 5.53 -6.89 9.82
CA GLU A 33 6.34 -6.51 10.99
C GLU A 33 7.19 -5.26 10.71
N ASP A 34 7.54 -5.00 9.44
CA ASP A 34 8.18 -3.74 9.05
C ASP A 34 7.13 -2.62 8.94
N PRO A 35 7.16 -1.61 9.84
CA PRO A 35 6.16 -0.54 9.87
C PRO A 35 6.21 0.40 8.66
N ASN A 36 7.20 0.24 7.78
CA ASN A 36 7.29 1.03 6.55
C ASN A 36 6.40 0.47 5.42
N HIS A 37 5.75 -0.66 5.63
CA HIS A 37 4.91 -1.30 4.64
C HIS A 37 3.44 -1.31 5.06
N ASP A 38 2.59 -0.60 4.31
CA ASP A 38 1.14 -0.57 4.51
C ASP A 38 0.40 -1.62 3.67
N GLY A 39 1.08 -2.20 2.67
CA GLY A 39 0.50 -3.21 1.79
C GLY A 39 1.49 -3.76 0.78
N PHE A 40 1.17 -4.93 0.26
CA PHE A 40 1.99 -5.70 -0.67
C PHE A 40 1.21 -6.04 -1.93
N PRO A 41 1.68 -5.63 -3.12
CA PRO A 41 1.11 -6.10 -4.37
C PRO A 41 1.24 -7.62 -4.47
N VAL A 42 0.23 -8.26 -5.05
CA VAL A 42 0.24 -9.68 -5.36
C VAL A 42 0.41 -9.85 -6.85
N VAL A 43 1.45 -10.58 -7.26
CA VAL A 43 1.78 -10.80 -8.65
C VAL A 43 1.82 -12.29 -8.99
N ASN A 44 1.52 -12.61 -10.24
CA ASN A 44 1.72 -13.96 -10.76
C ASN A 44 3.21 -14.18 -11.17
N GLU A 45 3.53 -15.38 -11.68
CA GLU A 45 4.89 -15.75 -12.10
C GLU A 45 5.43 -14.86 -13.23
N GLU A 46 4.56 -14.23 -14.00
CA GLU A 46 4.92 -13.33 -15.10
C GLU A 46 5.15 -11.88 -14.64
N GLY A 47 4.94 -11.59 -13.35
CA GLY A 47 5.05 -10.26 -12.75
C GLY A 47 3.83 -9.36 -13.02
N VAL A 48 2.71 -9.95 -13.44
CA VAL A 48 1.44 -9.25 -13.64
C VAL A 48 0.73 -9.09 -12.30
N LEU A 49 0.26 -7.88 -12.03
CA LEU A 49 -0.52 -7.57 -10.85
C LEU A 49 -1.87 -8.32 -10.90
N ILE A 50 -2.18 -9.09 -9.87
CA ILE A 50 -3.44 -9.82 -9.71
C ILE A 50 -4.21 -9.45 -8.45
N GLY A 51 -3.65 -8.62 -7.60
CA GLY A 51 -4.28 -8.12 -6.39
C GLY A 51 -3.34 -7.33 -5.48
N ILE A 52 -3.84 -6.97 -4.32
CA ILE A 52 -3.07 -6.34 -3.24
C ILE A 52 -3.53 -6.89 -1.90
N VAL A 53 -2.62 -6.99 -0.94
CA VAL A 53 -2.93 -7.24 0.47
C VAL A 53 -2.44 -6.04 1.27
N THR A 54 -3.32 -5.44 2.05
CA THR A 54 -3.00 -4.31 2.92
C THR A 54 -3.14 -4.69 4.40
N ALA A 55 -2.60 -3.88 5.30
CA ALA A 55 -2.81 -4.06 6.74
C ALA A 55 -4.31 -4.04 7.08
N TYR A 56 -5.11 -3.26 6.35
CA TYR A 56 -6.57 -3.25 6.50
C TYR A 56 -7.18 -4.62 6.19
N ASP A 57 -6.76 -5.28 5.09
CA ASP A 57 -7.26 -6.61 4.71
C ASP A 57 -6.89 -7.66 5.76
N MET A 58 -5.68 -7.58 6.31
CA MET A 58 -5.22 -8.47 7.38
C MET A 58 -6.07 -8.39 8.65
N VAL A 59 -6.55 -7.19 8.99
CA VAL A 59 -7.36 -6.96 10.20
C VAL A 59 -8.84 -7.18 9.94
N SER A 60 -9.35 -6.76 8.77
CA SER A 60 -10.80 -6.66 8.49
C SER A 60 -11.42 -7.88 7.82
N GLN A 61 -10.67 -8.93 7.61
CA GLN A 61 -11.01 -10.17 6.87
C GLN A 61 -12.37 -10.83 7.18
N SER A 62 -13.35 -10.05 7.48
CA SER A 62 -14.72 -10.51 7.70
C SER A 62 -15.55 -10.70 6.42
N TYR A 63 -15.01 -10.41 5.22
CA TYR A 63 -15.89 -10.09 4.09
C TYR A 63 -16.02 -11.14 2.98
N ALA A 64 -15.13 -12.09 2.81
CA ALA A 64 -15.19 -12.92 1.60
C ALA A 64 -15.22 -14.42 1.82
N THR A 65 -14.81 -14.93 2.95
CA THR A 65 -14.78 -16.38 3.20
C THR A 65 -15.15 -16.67 4.64
N HIS A 66 -15.72 -17.85 4.92
CA HIS A 66 -16.06 -18.34 6.26
C HIS A 66 -14.82 -18.57 7.16
N LEU A 67 -13.78 -17.76 6.99
CA LEU A 67 -12.58 -17.79 7.80
C LEU A 67 -12.77 -16.87 9.01
N PRO A 68 -12.41 -17.32 10.21
CA PRO A 68 -12.42 -16.45 11.37
C PRO A 68 -11.41 -15.33 11.14
N SER A 69 -11.86 -14.07 11.19
CA SER A 69 -10.97 -12.93 11.15
C SER A 69 -10.02 -12.96 12.36
N LEU A 70 -8.85 -12.33 12.25
CA LEU A 70 -7.99 -12.08 13.42
C LEU A 70 -8.78 -11.48 14.59
N PHE A 71 -9.78 -10.65 14.29
CA PHE A 71 -10.70 -10.10 15.28
C PHE A 71 -11.49 -11.19 16.01
N HIS A 72 -12.07 -12.15 15.29
CA HIS A 72 -12.81 -13.26 15.92
C HIS A 72 -11.90 -14.18 16.74
N ILE A 73 -10.65 -14.33 16.33
CA ILE A 73 -9.68 -15.10 17.12
C ILE A 73 -9.34 -14.35 18.41
N LEU A 74 -9.07 -13.04 18.33
CA LEU A 74 -8.83 -12.21 19.50
C LEU A 74 -10.04 -12.18 20.42
N GLU A 75 -11.24 -12.08 19.89
CA GLU A 75 -12.49 -12.11 20.65
C GLU A 75 -12.67 -13.47 21.34
N SER A 76 -12.36 -14.58 20.66
CA SER A 76 -12.42 -15.92 21.25
C SER A 76 -11.38 -16.16 22.34
N ILE A 77 -10.21 -15.52 22.26
CA ILE A 77 -9.18 -15.56 23.30
C ILE A 77 -9.59 -14.70 24.51
N SER A 78 -10.31 -13.60 24.26
CA SER A 78 -10.78 -12.66 25.30
C SER A 78 -12.04 -13.14 26.01
N SER A 79 -12.73 -14.15 25.52
CA SER A 79 -13.89 -14.74 26.20
C SER A 79 -13.47 -15.52 27.45
N ASP A 80 -14.25 -15.44 28.53
CA ASP A 80 -13.92 -15.92 29.88
C ASP A 80 -13.57 -17.43 29.98
N GLN A 81 -13.78 -18.23 28.93
CA GLN A 81 -13.34 -19.62 28.82
C GLN A 81 -13.13 -20.05 27.36
N PRO A 82 -12.06 -19.64 26.68
CA PRO A 82 -11.75 -20.25 25.41
C PRO A 82 -11.22 -21.67 25.66
N GLY A 83 -11.93 -22.67 25.21
CA GLY A 83 -11.41 -24.04 25.25
C GLY A 83 -10.11 -24.08 24.41
N GLU A 84 -9.02 -24.59 25.00
CA GLU A 84 -7.70 -24.74 24.36
C GLU A 84 -7.79 -25.41 22.97
N LYS A 85 -8.75 -26.31 22.82
CA LYS A 85 -9.08 -26.99 21.57
C LYS A 85 -9.61 -26.06 20.48
N THR A 86 -10.47 -25.09 20.85
CA THR A 86 -11.07 -24.13 19.91
C THR A 86 -10.01 -23.17 19.34
N ILE A 87 -9.09 -22.70 20.18
CA ILE A 87 -7.98 -21.82 19.77
C ILE A 87 -7.06 -22.58 18.79
N LYS A 88 -6.68 -23.81 19.13
CA LYS A 88 -5.82 -24.63 18.28
C LYS A 88 -6.45 -24.93 16.92
N GLU A 89 -7.74 -25.26 16.86
CA GLU A 89 -8.46 -25.48 15.60
C GLU A 89 -8.53 -24.22 14.74
N GLN A 90 -8.67 -23.05 15.34
CA GLN A 90 -8.68 -21.78 14.62
C GLN A 90 -7.29 -21.45 14.05
N PHE A 91 -6.22 -21.66 14.81
CA PHE A 91 -4.85 -21.50 14.32
C PHE A 91 -4.51 -22.44 13.18
N GLU A 92 -4.92 -23.71 13.27
CA GLU A 92 -4.70 -24.68 12.18
C GLU A 92 -5.45 -24.29 10.89
N LYS A 93 -6.66 -23.74 11.01
CA LYS A 93 -7.40 -23.19 9.87
C LYS A 93 -6.67 -22.00 9.23
N MET A 94 -6.09 -21.12 10.05
CA MET A 94 -5.33 -19.98 9.54
C MET A 94 -4.06 -20.40 8.76
N ARG A 95 -3.39 -21.48 9.17
CA ARG A 95 -2.22 -21.98 8.45
C ARG A 95 -2.50 -22.41 7.01
N GLY A 96 -3.74 -22.82 6.72
CA GLY A 96 -4.18 -23.19 5.38
C GLY A 96 -4.49 -22.00 4.47
N VAL A 97 -4.63 -20.79 5.02
CA VAL A 97 -5.03 -19.59 4.27
C VAL A 97 -3.90 -19.14 3.36
N LYS A 98 -4.23 -18.92 2.10
CA LYS A 98 -3.34 -18.38 1.07
C LYS A 98 -3.64 -16.91 0.82
N ILE A 99 -2.66 -16.20 0.28
CA ILE A 99 -2.81 -14.79 -0.07
C ILE A 99 -3.96 -14.57 -1.05
N ARG A 100 -4.17 -15.48 -1.99
CA ARG A 100 -5.32 -15.43 -2.93
C ARG A 100 -6.69 -15.39 -2.25
N ASP A 101 -6.80 -15.98 -1.05
CA ASP A 101 -8.07 -16.08 -0.30
C ASP A 101 -8.42 -14.77 0.39
N ILE A 102 -7.43 -13.88 0.55
CA ILE A 102 -7.54 -12.67 1.34
C ILE A 102 -7.27 -11.38 0.56
N MET A 103 -6.58 -11.46 -0.57
CA MET A 103 -6.22 -10.27 -1.35
C MET A 103 -7.44 -9.56 -1.92
N ASN A 104 -7.37 -8.25 -2.02
CA ASN A 104 -8.26 -7.49 -2.88
C ASN A 104 -7.86 -7.73 -4.35
N GLN A 105 -8.75 -8.35 -5.12
CA GLN A 105 -8.52 -8.72 -6.53
C GLN A 105 -8.80 -7.56 -7.50
N ASP A 106 -9.42 -6.49 -7.04
CA ASP A 106 -9.70 -5.29 -7.83
C ASP A 106 -9.15 -4.03 -7.13
N PRO A 107 -7.81 -3.93 -6.99
CA PRO A 107 -7.19 -2.79 -6.35
C PRO A 107 -7.30 -1.54 -7.23
N LEU A 108 -7.35 -0.38 -6.57
CA LEU A 108 -7.09 0.87 -7.27
C LEU A 108 -5.65 0.85 -7.81
N ILE A 109 -5.48 1.15 -9.08
CA ILE A 109 -4.20 1.15 -9.79
C ILE A 109 -3.99 2.49 -10.49
N VAL A 110 -2.73 2.84 -10.76
CA VAL A 110 -2.39 4.03 -11.55
C VAL A 110 -1.32 3.70 -12.59
N GLY A 111 -1.29 4.47 -13.67
CA GLY A 111 -0.22 4.41 -14.65
C GLY A 111 0.98 5.29 -14.26
N PRO A 112 2.18 5.00 -14.80
CA PRO A 112 3.41 5.75 -14.49
C PRO A 112 3.37 7.21 -14.96
N GLU A 113 2.57 7.53 -15.97
CA GLU A 113 2.46 8.85 -16.59
C GLU A 113 1.40 9.76 -15.94
N VAL A 114 0.65 9.26 -14.94
CA VAL A 114 -0.32 10.03 -14.17
C VAL A 114 0.41 11.14 -13.41
N ARG A 115 -0.20 12.32 -13.34
CA ARG A 115 0.35 13.48 -12.62
C ARG A 115 0.21 13.27 -11.10
N VAL A 116 1.18 13.76 -10.34
CA VAL A 116 1.15 13.65 -8.86
C VAL A 116 -0.07 14.33 -8.27
N GLU A 117 -0.54 15.43 -8.86
CA GLU A 117 -1.73 16.14 -8.39
C GLU A 117 -3.02 15.31 -8.58
N ASP A 118 -3.08 14.52 -9.66
CA ASP A 118 -4.24 13.65 -9.91
C ASP A 118 -4.16 12.41 -9.01
N LEU A 119 -2.97 11.84 -8.79
CA LEU A 119 -2.74 10.81 -7.77
C LEU A 119 -3.17 11.28 -6.36
N ALA A 120 -2.86 12.53 -6.00
CA ALA A 120 -3.27 13.08 -4.70
C ALA A 120 -4.81 13.12 -4.55
N LYS A 121 -5.55 13.41 -5.63
CA LYS A 121 -7.02 13.35 -5.64
C LYS A 121 -7.53 11.93 -5.41
N GLU A 122 -6.88 10.92 -6.03
CA GLU A 122 -7.23 9.52 -5.81
C GLU A 122 -7.11 9.13 -4.33
N PHE A 123 -6.01 9.53 -3.67
CA PHE A 123 -5.84 9.27 -2.23
C PHE A 123 -6.86 10.00 -1.34
N ILE A 124 -7.33 11.17 -1.77
CA ILE A 124 -8.38 11.92 -1.05
C ILE A 124 -9.74 11.23 -1.21
N GLN A 125 -10.08 10.80 -2.42
CA GLN A 125 -11.35 10.13 -2.71
C GLN A 125 -11.40 8.73 -2.11
N HIS A 126 -10.28 8.02 -2.11
CA HIS A 126 -10.14 6.64 -1.65
C HIS A 126 -9.30 6.56 -0.37
N HIS A 127 -9.79 7.18 0.71
CA HIS A 127 -9.03 7.35 1.96
C HIS A 127 -8.57 6.04 2.64
N ARG A 128 -9.16 4.89 2.31
CA ARG A 128 -8.75 3.57 2.82
C ARG A 128 -7.70 2.86 1.96
N VAL A 129 -7.42 3.39 0.77
CA VAL A 129 -6.45 2.78 -0.15
C VAL A 129 -5.06 3.33 0.14
N ASN A 130 -4.12 2.46 0.48
CA ASN A 130 -2.69 2.76 0.62
C ASN A 130 -1.91 1.44 0.79
N PRO A 131 -0.87 1.17 -0.02
CA PRO A 131 -0.43 1.93 -1.19
C PRO A 131 -1.28 1.67 -2.44
N ILE A 132 -0.99 2.40 -3.53
CA ILE A 132 -1.56 2.18 -4.87
C ILE A 132 -0.49 1.54 -5.76
N PRO A 133 -0.75 0.38 -6.38
CA PRO A 133 0.15 -0.21 -7.37
C PRO A 133 0.24 0.64 -8.63
N VAL A 134 1.46 0.76 -9.18
CA VAL A 134 1.74 1.41 -10.45
C VAL A 134 2.03 0.33 -11.49
N ILE A 135 1.27 0.30 -12.57
CA ILE A 135 1.35 -0.74 -13.61
C ILE A 135 1.51 -0.13 -15.00
N ASP A 136 2.05 -0.93 -15.93
CA ASP A 136 2.04 -0.62 -17.35
C ASP A 136 0.73 -1.08 -18.03
N GLU A 137 0.64 -0.87 -19.35
CA GLU A 137 -0.51 -1.27 -20.18
C GLU A 137 -0.74 -2.79 -20.18
N GLY A 138 0.30 -3.59 -19.95
CA GLY A 138 0.25 -5.05 -19.80
C GLY A 138 -0.07 -5.52 -18.40
N LYS A 139 -0.43 -4.61 -17.47
CA LYS A 139 -0.64 -4.86 -16.03
C LYS A 139 0.60 -5.35 -15.30
N LYS A 140 1.79 -5.20 -15.85
CA LYS A 140 3.04 -5.48 -15.13
C LYS A 140 3.25 -4.45 -14.04
N LEU A 141 3.65 -4.94 -12.87
CA LEU A 141 3.95 -4.10 -11.72
C LEU A 141 5.26 -3.34 -11.95
N LEU A 142 5.19 -2.01 -12.00
CA LEU A 142 6.33 -1.11 -12.18
C LEU A 142 6.82 -0.51 -10.86
N GLY A 143 5.92 -0.30 -9.91
CA GLY A 143 6.17 0.36 -8.66
C GLY A 143 4.97 0.32 -7.73
N ILE A 144 5.13 0.92 -6.58
CA ILE A 144 4.04 1.29 -5.66
C ILE A 144 4.19 2.76 -5.28
N VAL A 145 3.08 3.39 -4.99
CA VAL A 145 3.08 4.76 -4.48
C VAL A 145 2.15 4.86 -3.27
N SER A 146 2.63 5.54 -2.24
CA SER A 146 1.93 5.73 -0.97
C SER A 146 1.66 7.22 -0.71
N ARG A 147 0.84 7.50 0.32
CA ARG A 147 0.66 8.88 0.81
C ARG A 147 1.97 9.49 1.26
N VAL A 148 2.87 8.68 1.83
CA VAL A 148 4.19 9.14 2.28
C VAL A 148 5.05 9.60 1.11
N ASP A 149 4.93 8.98 -0.07
CA ASP A 149 5.68 9.41 -1.25
C ASP A 149 5.21 10.78 -1.74
N ILE A 150 3.90 11.08 -1.66
CA ILE A 150 3.36 12.41 -1.94
C ILE A 150 3.86 13.43 -0.90
N ILE A 151 3.87 13.07 0.40
CA ILE A 151 4.37 13.97 1.45
C ILE A 151 5.85 14.27 1.24
N ARG A 152 6.67 13.25 0.90
CA ARG A 152 8.09 13.43 0.59
C ARG A 152 8.30 14.31 -0.64
N PHE A 153 7.42 14.22 -1.62
CA PHE A 153 7.46 15.11 -2.78
C PHE A 153 7.28 16.59 -2.39
N PHE A 154 6.52 16.88 -1.33
CA PHE A 154 6.37 18.22 -0.78
C PHE A 154 7.43 18.59 0.27
N ASP A 155 8.36 17.69 0.61
CA ASP A 155 9.46 17.99 1.52
C ASP A 155 10.35 19.11 0.96
N GLU A 156 10.99 19.87 1.88
CA GLU A 156 11.78 21.09 1.55
C GLU A 156 12.76 20.90 0.39
N GLN A 157 13.37 19.74 0.25
CA GLN A 157 14.31 19.46 -0.84
C GLN A 157 13.64 19.45 -2.21
N TYR A 158 12.48 18.81 -2.34
CA TYR A 158 11.72 18.75 -3.59
C TYR A 158 11.03 20.09 -3.88
N PHE A 159 10.43 20.67 -2.87
CA PHE A 159 9.78 21.99 -2.99
C PHE A 159 10.80 23.08 -3.36
N ASN A 160 11.98 23.08 -2.72
CA ASN A 160 13.06 24.00 -3.02
C ASN A 160 13.61 23.80 -4.45
N LYS A 161 13.80 22.56 -4.87
CA LYS A 161 14.25 22.24 -6.22
C LYS A 161 13.24 22.70 -7.27
N MET A 162 11.97 22.40 -7.06
CA MET A 162 10.88 22.80 -7.94
C MET A 162 10.74 24.32 -8.05
N LEU A 163 10.87 25.05 -6.93
CA LEU A 163 10.83 26.51 -6.92
C LEU A 163 12.05 27.16 -7.62
N GLN A 164 13.23 26.54 -7.51
CA GLN A 164 14.43 27.01 -8.22
C GLN A 164 14.30 26.78 -9.74
N GLU A 165 13.87 25.60 -10.16
CA GLU A 165 13.69 25.23 -11.56
C GLU A 165 12.54 26.00 -12.22
N SER A 166 11.49 26.35 -11.49
CA SER A 166 10.36 27.17 -11.98
C SER A 166 10.62 28.67 -12.03
N GLY A 167 11.81 29.11 -11.65
CA GLY A 167 12.16 30.56 -11.59
C GLY A 167 11.55 31.29 -10.39
N HIS A 168 10.91 30.59 -9.46
CA HIS A 168 10.29 31.15 -8.25
C HIS A 168 11.17 31.05 -7.00
N GLY A 169 12.47 30.80 -7.13
CA GLY A 169 13.44 30.70 -6.04
C GLY A 169 13.48 31.94 -5.09
N GLY A 170 12.97 33.08 -5.55
CA GLY A 170 12.82 34.28 -4.70
C GLY A 170 11.77 34.17 -3.61
N ILE A 171 10.83 33.21 -3.71
CA ILE A 171 9.78 32.98 -2.69
C ILE A 171 10.40 32.35 -1.44
N LEU A 172 11.38 31.49 -1.58
CA LEU A 172 12.07 30.81 -0.46
C LEU A 172 12.80 31.80 0.45
N LYS A 173 13.41 32.87 -0.14
CA LYS A 173 14.03 33.93 0.64
C LYS A 173 13.03 34.72 1.49
N ARG A 174 11.77 34.79 1.07
CA ARG A 174 10.70 35.48 1.82
C ARG A 174 10.08 34.57 2.90
N LEU A 175 10.01 33.25 2.68
CA LEU A 175 9.47 32.29 3.68
C LEU A 175 10.49 31.96 4.78
N GLY A 176 11.79 31.99 4.48
CA GLY A 176 12.86 31.78 5.47
C GLY A 176 13.14 32.98 6.40
N ASN A 177 12.46 34.11 6.23
CA ASN A 177 12.61 35.32 7.08
C ASN A 177 11.38 35.55 7.98
N VAL A 178 10.55 34.51 8.21
CA VAL A 178 9.48 34.57 9.22
C VAL A 178 10.03 33.92 10.48
N GLU A 179 10.73 34.74 11.32
CA GLU A 179 10.95 34.44 12.74
C GLU A 179 9.68 34.72 13.56
#